data_ef4d8d7b6bcec85deaf4acd265da8ecd
#
_entry.id   ef4d8d7b6bcec85deaf4acd265da8ecd
#
_cell.length_a   1.000
_cell.length_b   1.000
_cell.length_c   1.000
_cell.angle_alpha   90.00
_cell.angle_beta   90.00
_cell.angle_gamma   90.00
#
_symmetry.space_group_name_H-M   'P 1'
#
loop_
_entity.id
_entity.type
_entity.pdbx_description
1 polymer ?
#
loop_
_entity_poly.entity_id
_entity_poly.type
_entity_poly.pdbx_seq_one_letter_code
_entity_poly.pdbx_strand_id
1 'polypeptide(L)'
;MGIINTLNIEELKQQYRETGYVLVKNLLRDEVAQAAYEALKNRVPWEFHYREMNTGRVGVVNPADLERLTPREIKRLVPTMATLKDNDFSFAYCRYTIPSGAADCPEPVRILSDIFHYFNSDEYLGLLADITGDASGKEVSTWCSRYDRNHHLSVHMDESQSQTRIAAHVLALSKDWKQEWGGNFAFCNAESEPEIIVPPSFNSLMLFKVPRLHLVTQVESFVGESRYSLFGWYKVEKEYFHT
;
A
#
# COMPACT_ATOMS: atom_id res chain seq x y z
N MET A 1 8.16 23.36 5.94
CA MET A 1 6.80 23.07 6.49
C MET A 1 6.77 21.58 6.78
N GLY A 2 6.36 21.11 7.98
CA GLY A 2 6.39 19.69 8.31
C GLY A 2 5.46 18.87 7.41
N ILE A 3 5.80 17.61 7.17
CA ILE A 3 5.00 16.68 6.33
C ILE A 3 3.88 16.02 7.14
N ILE A 4 4.15 15.66 8.41
CA ILE A 4 3.18 14.98 9.27
C ILE A 4 2.64 15.89 10.39
N ASN A 5 1.54 15.46 10.99
CA ASN A 5 0.98 16.04 12.20
C ASN A 5 1.71 15.53 13.46
N THR A 6 1.53 16.22 14.58
CA THR A 6 2.01 15.75 15.89
C THR A 6 1.26 14.50 16.32
N LEU A 7 1.98 13.47 16.77
CA LEU A 7 1.43 12.18 17.17
C LEU A 7 1.62 11.93 18.67
N ASN A 8 0.71 11.19 19.28
CA ASN A 8 0.86 10.66 20.63
C ASN A 8 1.65 9.34 20.60
N ILE A 9 2.98 9.43 20.65
CA ILE A 9 3.89 8.29 20.46
C ILE A 9 3.69 7.22 21.52
N GLU A 10 3.46 7.59 22.79
CA GLU A 10 3.32 6.62 23.87
C GLU A 10 2.07 5.75 23.70
N GLU A 11 0.97 6.34 23.24
CA GLU A 11 -0.25 5.58 22.93
C GLU A 11 -0.02 4.61 21.77
N LEU A 12 0.65 5.06 20.70
CA LEU A 12 0.95 4.23 19.55
C LEU A 12 1.90 3.06 19.90
N LYS A 13 2.93 3.31 20.73
CA LYS A 13 3.83 2.27 21.26
C LYS A 13 3.07 1.21 22.06
N GLN A 14 2.18 1.65 22.94
CA GLN A 14 1.36 0.75 23.75
C GLN A 14 0.47 -0.10 22.83
N GLN A 15 -0.28 0.52 21.92
CA GLN A 15 -1.15 -0.18 20.98
C GLN A 15 -0.37 -1.19 20.13
N TYR A 16 0.78 -0.78 19.56
CA TYR A 16 1.60 -1.68 18.72
C TYR A 16 2.10 -2.90 19.52
N ARG A 17 2.52 -2.70 20.77
CA ARG A 17 2.96 -3.78 21.66
C ARG A 17 1.86 -4.78 21.99
N GLU A 18 0.64 -4.28 22.19
CA GLU A 18 -0.52 -5.11 22.58
C GLU A 18 -1.12 -5.88 21.41
N THR A 19 -1.18 -5.26 20.22
CA THR A 19 -1.94 -5.80 19.09
C THR A 19 -1.07 -6.21 17.89
N GLY A 20 0.20 -5.77 17.86
CA GLY A 20 1.09 -5.92 16.73
C GLY A 20 0.78 -4.98 15.56
N TYR A 21 -0.12 -4.00 15.73
CA TYR A 21 -0.40 -2.97 14.72
C TYR A 21 -0.92 -1.67 15.33
N VAL A 22 -0.82 -0.60 14.57
CA VAL A 22 -1.46 0.69 14.88
C VAL A 22 -2.14 1.27 13.66
N LEU A 23 -3.21 2.02 13.89
CA LEU A 23 -3.88 2.83 12.87
C LEU A 23 -3.78 4.30 13.26
N VAL A 24 -2.89 5.04 12.59
CA VAL A 24 -2.65 6.46 12.81
C VAL A 24 -3.54 7.27 11.89
N LYS A 25 -4.56 7.92 12.43
CA LYS A 25 -5.43 8.82 11.67
C LYS A 25 -4.78 10.19 11.48
N ASN A 26 -5.06 10.82 10.33
CA ASN A 26 -4.54 12.14 9.99
C ASN A 26 -3.00 12.22 10.11
N LEU A 27 -2.30 11.23 9.54
CA LEU A 27 -0.84 11.19 9.60
C LEU A 27 -0.21 12.43 8.96
N LEU A 28 -0.53 12.66 7.69
CA LEU A 28 -0.01 13.82 6.95
C LEU A 28 -0.79 15.08 7.33
N ARG A 29 -0.16 16.23 7.16
CA ARG A 29 -0.88 17.51 7.20
C ARG A 29 -1.90 17.55 6.07
N ASP A 30 -3.02 18.21 6.27
CA ASP A 30 -4.17 18.16 5.36
C ASP A 30 -3.80 18.61 3.94
N GLU A 31 -3.00 19.67 3.80
CA GLU A 31 -2.53 20.15 2.50
C GLU A 31 -1.64 19.13 1.77
N VAL A 32 -0.81 18.38 2.51
CA VAL A 32 0.07 17.33 1.96
C VAL A 32 -0.77 16.12 1.54
N ALA A 33 -1.69 15.66 2.38
CA ALA A 33 -2.59 14.56 2.08
C ALA A 33 -3.47 14.85 0.86
N GLN A 34 -3.99 16.09 0.77
CA GLN A 34 -4.80 16.53 -0.38
C GLN A 34 -3.97 16.54 -1.67
N ALA A 35 -2.77 17.12 -1.64
CA ALA A 35 -1.89 17.18 -2.81
C ALA A 35 -1.47 15.77 -3.27
N ALA A 36 -1.17 14.86 -2.32
CA ALA A 36 -0.86 13.47 -2.62
C ALA A 36 -2.05 12.74 -3.27
N TYR A 37 -3.27 12.92 -2.75
CA TYR A 37 -4.48 12.36 -3.34
C TYR A 37 -4.71 12.86 -4.78
N GLU A 38 -4.58 14.16 -5.03
CA GLU A 38 -4.74 14.74 -6.38
C GLU A 38 -3.67 14.20 -7.35
N ALA A 39 -2.43 14.04 -6.90
CA ALA A 39 -1.39 13.42 -7.71
C ALA A 39 -1.72 11.97 -8.05
N LEU A 40 -2.12 11.15 -7.06
CA LEU A 40 -2.51 9.75 -7.26
C LEU A 40 -3.70 9.62 -8.21
N LYS A 41 -4.71 10.47 -8.06
CA LYS A 41 -5.93 10.41 -8.86
C LYS A 41 -5.71 10.82 -10.30
N ASN A 42 -4.90 11.86 -10.55
CA ASN A 42 -4.92 12.56 -11.83
C ASN A 42 -3.59 12.57 -12.59
N ARG A 43 -2.45 12.16 -11.97
CA ARG A 43 -1.13 12.41 -12.52
C ARG A 43 -0.22 11.20 -12.62
N VAL A 44 -0.47 10.17 -11.83
CA VAL A 44 0.38 8.98 -11.78
C VAL A 44 0.17 8.14 -13.04
N PRO A 45 1.25 7.79 -13.79
CA PRO A 45 1.19 6.86 -14.90
C PRO A 45 1.17 5.41 -14.37
N TRP A 46 -0.02 4.90 -14.11
CA TRP A 46 -0.23 3.60 -13.49
C TRP A 46 0.16 2.44 -14.39
N GLU A 47 0.92 1.48 -13.87
CA GLU A 47 1.12 0.16 -14.45
C GLU A 47 0.12 -0.81 -13.80
N PHE A 48 -0.53 -1.66 -14.60
CA PHE A 48 -1.40 -2.70 -14.08
C PHE A 48 -0.61 -4.01 -13.88
N HIS A 49 -0.56 -4.48 -12.66
CA HIS A 49 0.12 -5.70 -12.24
C HIS A 49 -0.91 -6.76 -11.88
N TYR A 50 -0.73 -7.98 -12.36
CA TYR A 50 -1.62 -9.08 -12.08
C TYR A 50 -0.88 -10.42 -12.12
N ARG A 51 -1.46 -11.43 -11.47
CA ARG A 51 -0.96 -12.79 -11.56
C ARG A 51 -1.80 -13.59 -12.56
N GLU A 52 -1.17 -14.18 -13.55
CA GLU A 52 -1.82 -15.04 -14.53
C GLU A 52 -2.30 -16.33 -13.87
N MET A 53 -3.59 -16.67 -14.03
CA MET A 53 -4.21 -17.84 -13.41
C MET A 53 -3.57 -19.16 -13.83
N ASN A 54 -3.22 -19.30 -15.13
CA ASN A 54 -2.78 -20.59 -15.69
C ASN A 54 -1.29 -20.86 -15.51
N THR A 55 -0.47 -19.83 -15.39
CA THR A 55 1.00 -19.92 -15.36
C THR A 55 1.60 -19.52 -14.03
N GLY A 56 0.85 -18.77 -13.21
CA GLY A 56 1.34 -18.13 -12.00
C GLY A 56 2.35 -17.02 -12.24
N ARG A 57 2.58 -16.61 -13.49
CA ARG A 57 3.50 -15.53 -13.85
C ARG A 57 2.90 -14.18 -13.50
N VAL A 58 3.78 -13.23 -13.20
CA VAL A 58 3.38 -11.83 -13.03
C VAL A 58 3.30 -11.19 -14.41
N GLY A 59 2.10 -10.71 -14.76
CA GLY A 59 1.87 -9.89 -15.92
C GLY A 59 1.91 -8.40 -15.53
N VAL A 60 2.48 -7.58 -16.42
CA VAL A 60 2.51 -6.13 -16.27
C VAL A 60 2.01 -5.49 -17.56
N VAL A 61 1.01 -4.60 -17.44
CA VAL A 61 0.54 -3.75 -18.54
C VAL A 61 1.03 -2.34 -18.28
N ASN A 62 1.81 -1.80 -19.20
CA ASN A 62 2.34 -0.44 -19.09
C ASN A 62 1.23 0.62 -19.23
N PRO A 63 1.47 1.90 -18.85
CA PRO A 63 0.44 2.94 -18.86
C PRO A 63 -0.19 3.15 -20.24
N ALA A 64 0.60 3.18 -21.31
CA ALA A 64 0.10 3.45 -22.66
C ALA A 64 -0.79 2.33 -23.19
N ASP A 65 -0.48 1.07 -22.85
CA ASP A 65 -1.30 -0.07 -23.24
C ASP A 65 -2.55 -0.16 -22.36
N LEU A 66 -2.44 0.18 -21.06
CA LEU A 66 -3.57 0.18 -20.12
C LEU A 66 -4.68 1.15 -20.57
N GLU A 67 -4.31 2.33 -21.08
CA GLU A 67 -5.26 3.31 -21.63
C GLU A 67 -6.02 2.80 -22.87
N ARG A 68 -5.45 1.84 -23.60
CA ARG A 68 -6.05 1.25 -24.81
C ARG A 68 -6.97 0.07 -24.51
N LEU A 69 -6.82 -0.56 -23.34
CA LEU A 69 -7.63 -1.71 -22.97
C LEU A 69 -9.06 -1.29 -22.60
N THR A 70 -10.00 -2.03 -23.18
CA THR A 70 -11.39 -1.90 -22.76
C THR A 70 -11.64 -2.50 -21.37
N PRO A 71 -12.65 -2.08 -20.62
CA PRO A 71 -13.03 -2.70 -19.35
C PRO A 71 -13.24 -4.22 -19.44
N ARG A 72 -13.70 -4.72 -20.59
CA ARG A 72 -13.90 -6.15 -20.83
C ARG A 72 -12.56 -6.91 -20.95
N GLU A 73 -11.56 -6.30 -21.57
CA GLU A 73 -10.22 -6.86 -21.68
C GLU A 73 -9.51 -6.86 -20.33
N ILE A 74 -9.57 -5.77 -19.58
CA ILE A 74 -9.05 -5.69 -18.21
C ILE A 74 -9.71 -6.77 -17.35
N LYS A 75 -11.05 -6.91 -17.40
CA LYS A 75 -11.75 -7.95 -16.63
C LYS A 75 -11.28 -9.36 -16.95
N ARG A 76 -10.83 -9.64 -18.18
CA ARG A 76 -10.28 -10.96 -18.56
C ARG A 76 -8.89 -11.22 -17.97
N LEU A 77 -8.13 -10.16 -17.69
CA LEU A 77 -6.82 -10.25 -17.05
C LEU A 77 -6.93 -10.43 -15.53
N VAL A 78 -8.04 -9.98 -14.92
CA VAL A 78 -8.27 -10.04 -13.48
C VAL A 78 -9.04 -11.31 -13.12
N PRO A 79 -8.44 -12.29 -12.47
CA PRO A 79 -9.18 -13.41 -11.90
C PRO A 79 -10.13 -12.90 -10.82
N THR A 80 -11.35 -13.43 -10.78
CA THR A 80 -12.23 -13.15 -9.64
C THR A 80 -11.80 -14.05 -8.47
N MET A 81 -11.77 -13.52 -7.25
CA MET A 81 -11.38 -14.30 -6.07
C MET A 81 -12.23 -15.55 -5.88
N ALA A 82 -13.50 -15.51 -6.29
CA ALA A 82 -14.41 -16.66 -6.26
C ALA A 82 -13.99 -17.83 -7.17
N THR A 83 -13.06 -17.63 -8.10
CA THR A 83 -12.55 -18.68 -9.00
C THR A 83 -11.19 -19.23 -8.58
N LEU A 84 -10.59 -18.67 -7.53
CA LEU A 84 -9.33 -19.17 -6.98
C LEU A 84 -9.61 -20.49 -6.26
N LYS A 85 -8.76 -21.49 -6.54
CA LYS A 85 -8.73 -22.73 -5.73
C LYS A 85 -8.12 -22.37 -4.37
N ASP A 86 -8.49 -23.12 -3.35
CA ASP A 86 -7.90 -22.99 -2.02
C ASP A 86 -6.37 -22.92 -2.11
N ASN A 87 -5.78 -21.88 -1.53
CA ASN A 87 -4.34 -21.56 -1.50
C ASN A 87 -3.69 -20.97 -2.76
N ASP A 88 -4.41 -20.60 -3.80
CA ASP A 88 -3.80 -19.90 -4.93
C ASP A 88 -3.56 -18.40 -4.59
N PHE A 89 -2.28 -18.02 -4.45
CA PHE A 89 -1.93 -16.61 -4.32
C PHE A 89 -2.27 -15.86 -5.61
N SER A 90 -3.05 -14.79 -5.50
CA SER A 90 -3.51 -13.97 -6.61
C SER A 90 -3.52 -12.50 -6.27
N PHE A 91 -3.28 -11.67 -7.26
CA PHE A 91 -3.42 -10.24 -7.16
C PHE A 91 -3.72 -9.61 -8.50
N ALA A 92 -4.37 -8.46 -8.45
CA ALA A 92 -4.58 -7.56 -9.56
C ALA A 92 -4.77 -6.15 -9.01
N TYR A 93 -3.84 -5.25 -9.28
CA TYR A 93 -3.92 -3.84 -8.89
C TYR A 93 -2.95 -2.99 -9.72
N CYS A 94 -3.18 -1.69 -9.76
CA CYS A 94 -2.23 -0.79 -10.40
C CYS A 94 -1.15 -0.35 -9.39
N ARG A 95 0.08 -0.24 -9.89
CA ARG A 95 1.26 0.15 -9.11
C ARG A 95 2.01 1.29 -9.82
N TYR A 96 2.66 2.12 -9.03
CA TYR A 96 3.62 3.10 -9.49
C TYR A 96 4.84 3.10 -8.57
N THR A 97 6.02 3.01 -9.17
CA THR A 97 7.29 3.13 -8.45
C THR A 97 7.68 4.60 -8.37
N ILE A 98 7.79 5.14 -7.15
CA ILE A 98 8.20 6.52 -6.94
C ILE A 98 9.69 6.62 -7.29
N PRO A 99 10.11 7.51 -8.20
CA PRO A 99 11.52 7.73 -8.49
C PRO A 99 12.28 8.16 -7.22
N SER A 100 13.42 7.55 -6.95
CA SER A 100 14.26 7.83 -5.78
C SER A 100 15.02 9.15 -5.88
N GLY A 101 15.28 9.64 -7.10
CA GLY A 101 15.92 10.92 -7.37
C GLY A 101 14.91 12.06 -7.45
N ALA A 102 15.07 13.11 -6.62
CA ALA A 102 14.21 14.29 -6.70
C ALA A 102 14.25 14.97 -8.08
N ALA A 103 15.40 14.89 -8.78
CA ALA A 103 15.57 15.42 -10.13
C ALA A 103 14.82 14.62 -11.20
N ASP A 104 14.58 13.32 -10.96
CA ASP A 104 13.94 12.41 -11.90
C ASP A 104 12.42 12.35 -11.70
N CYS A 105 11.91 12.96 -10.62
CA CYS A 105 10.49 12.96 -10.32
C CYS A 105 9.76 14.07 -11.09
N PRO A 106 8.82 13.74 -12.00
CA PRO A 106 8.04 14.74 -12.72
C PRO A 106 7.27 15.64 -11.76
N GLU A 107 7.23 16.97 -12.04
CA GLU A 107 6.50 17.96 -11.23
C GLU A 107 5.09 17.53 -10.80
N PRO A 108 4.25 16.94 -11.68
CA PRO A 108 2.88 16.56 -11.31
C PRO A 108 2.79 15.53 -10.17
N VAL A 109 3.86 14.77 -9.90
CA VAL A 109 3.90 13.72 -8.86
C VAL A 109 4.99 13.95 -7.80
N ARG A 110 5.63 15.13 -7.81
CA ARG A 110 6.72 15.49 -6.88
C ARG A 110 6.34 15.33 -5.42
N ILE A 111 5.11 15.65 -5.05
CA ILE A 111 4.61 15.47 -3.67
C ILE A 111 4.77 14.04 -3.17
N LEU A 112 4.65 13.02 -4.04
CA LEU A 112 4.84 11.63 -3.67
C LEU A 112 6.31 11.32 -3.37
N SER A 113 7.24 11.93 -4.11
CA SER A 113 8.68 11.87 -3.83
C SER A 113 9.03 12.59 -2.53
N ASP A 114 8.44 13.75 -2.26
CA ASP A 114 8.67 14.49 -1.00
C ASP A 114 8.23 13.66 0.22
N ILE A 115 7.08 12.98 0.12
CA ILE A 115 6.60 12.05 1.17
C ILE A 115 7.55 10.86 1.32
N PHE A 116 8.01 10.26 0.22
CA PHE A 116 8.98 9.16 0.24
C PHE A 116 10.28 9.57 0.92
N HIS A 117 10.83 10.75 0.59
CA HIS A 117 12.04 11.26 1.23
C HIS A 117 11.83 11.54 2.72
N TYR A 118 10.68 12.07 3.09
CA TYR A 118 10.37 12.28 4.50
C TYR A 118 10.27 10.94 5.26
N PHE A 119 9.64 9.91 4.68
CA PHE A 119 9.58 8.58 5.30
C PHE A 119 10.97 7.95 5.50
N ASN A 120 11.97 8.42 4.78
CA ASN A 120 13.36 8.00 4.92
C ASN A 120 14.25 9.03 5.68
N SER A 121 13.66 10.05 6.29
CA SER A 121 14.38 10.96 7.18
C SER A 121 14.68 10.31 8.53
N ASP A 122 15.73 10.78 9.20
CA ASP A 122 16.09 10.31 10.54
C ASP A 122 14.93 10.53 11.54
N GLU A 123 14.18 11.63 11.39
CA GLU A 123 13.00 11.93 12.20
C GLU A 123 11.94 10.82 12.08
N TYR A 124 11.57 10.45 10.85
CA TYR A 124 10.52 9.46 10.64
C TYR A 124 10.98 8.03 10.95
N LEU A 125 12.22 7.67 10.60
CA LEU A 125 12.80 6.39 10.97
C LEU A 125 12.90 6.24 12.50
N GLY A 126 13.26 7.31 13.21
CA GLY A 126 13.23 7.36 14.68
C GLY A 126 11.82 7.15 15.25
N LEU A 127 10.81 7.79 14.65
CA LEU A 127 9.40 7.58 15.01
C LEU A 127 8.97 6.12 14.86
N LEU A 128 9.33 5.48 13.74
CA LEU A 128 9.01 4.05 13.53
C LEU A 128 9.76 3.15 14.51
N ALA A 129 11.03 3.44 14.81
CA ALA A 129 11.81 2.73 15.82
C ALA A 129 11.14 2.81 17.20
N ASP A 130 10.66 3.99 17.57
CA ASP A 130 9.95 4.21 18.82
C ASP A 130 8.64 3.41 18.89
N ILE A 131 7.81 3.45 17.82
CA ILE A 131 6.52 2.75 17.79
C ILE A 131 6.73 1.23 17.78
N THR A 132 7.64 0.72 16.94
CA THR A 132 7.85 -0.72 16.77
C THR A 132 8.69 -1.35 17.88
N GLY A 133 9.50 -0.54 18.59
CA GLY A 133 10.51 -0.99 19.54
C GLY A 133 11.75 -1.59 18.86
N ASP A 134 11.92 -1.42 17.54
CA ASP A 134 13.04 -1.94 16.76
C ASP A 134 13.74 -0.80 15.99
N ALA A 135 14.94 -0.43 16.44
CA ALA A 135 15.79 0.61 15.86
C ALA A 135 16.73 0.11 14.76
N SER A 136 16.64 -1.15 14.37
CA SER A 136 17.51 -1.72 13.32
C SER A 136 17.12 -1.30 11.91
N GLY A 137 15.87 -0.80 11.72
CA GLY A 137 15.37 -0.34 10.44
C GLY A 137 16.14 0.86 9.88
N LYS A 138 16.44 0.83 8.59
CA LYS A 138 17.25 1.83 7.88
C LYS A 138 16.53 2.48 6.69
N GLU A 139 15.38 1.94 6.32
CA GLU A 139 14.63 2.39 5.16
C GLU A 139 13.13 2.10 5.31
N VAL A 140 12.32 3.00 4.75
CA VAL A 140 10.93 2.72 4.40
C VAL A 140 10.83 2.67 2.88
N SER A 141 10.80 1.46 2.32
CA SER A 141 10.47 1.31 0.90
C SER A 141 9.03 1.78 0.66
N THR A 142 8.77 2.43 -0.49
CA THR A 142 7.43 2.99 -0.74
C THR A 142 7.07 2.93 -2.21
N TRP A 143 5.89 2.38 -2.49
CA TRP A 143 5.24 2.39 -3.80
C TRP A 143 3.84 2.97 -3.67
N CYS A 144 3.28 3.43 -4.80
CA CYS A 144 1.86 3.78 -4.87
C CYS A 144 1.05 2.58 -5.37
N SER A 145 -0.16 2.41 -4.85
CA SER A 145 -1.14 1.45 -5.36
C SER A 145 -2.47 2.10 -5.64
N ARG A 146 -3.14 1.59 -6.68
CA ARG A 146 -4.53 1.90 -7.04
C ARG A 146 -5.28 0.60 -7.25
N TYR A 147 -6.40 0.46 -6.54
CA TYR A 147 -7.33 -0.65 -6.72
C TYR A 147 -8.61 -0.12 -7.36
N ASP A 148 -8.87 -0.57 -8.57
CA ASP A 148 -10.09 -0.31 -9.31
C ASP A 148 -11.08 -1.47 -9.10
N ARG A 149 -12.28 -1.40 -9.67
CA ARG A 149 -13.27 -2.49 -9.62
C ARG A 149 -12.66 -3.85 -9.98
N ASN A 150 -12.98 -4.88 -9.23
CA ASN A 150 -12.49 -6.25 -9.32
C ASN A 150 -10.99 -6.43 -8.95
N HIS A 151 -10.25 -5.36 -8.64
CA HIS A 151 -8.88 -5.48 -8.15
C HIS A 151 -8.86 -6.05 -6.72
N HIS A 152 -7.82 -6.81 -6.41
CA HIS A 152 -7.66 -7.50 -5.12
C HIS A 152 -6.20 -7.86 -4.84
N LEU A 153 -5.94 -8.30 -3.62
CA LEU A 153 -4.70 -8.96 -3.23
C LEU A 153 -5.08 -10.07 -2.23
N SER A 154 -4.90 -11.33 -2.62
CA SER A 154 -5.30 -12.47 -1.80
C SER A 154 -4.43 -12.62 -0.55
N VAL A 155 -4.78 -13.54 0.33
CA VAL A 155 -4.06 -13.80 1.59
C VAL A 155 -2.59 -14.07 1.31
N HIS A 156 -1.72 -13.38 2.05
CA HIS A 156 -0.26 -13.54 1.97
C HIS A 156 0.41 -13.05 3.25
N MET A 157 1.70 -13.32 3.35
CA MET A 157 2.61 -12.74 4.34
C MET A 157 3.68 -11.93 3.61
N ASP A 158 4.10 -10.83 4.22
CA ASP A 158 5.15 -9.95 3.68
C ASP A 158 6.56 -10.44 4.00
N GLU A 159 6.77 -11.75 4.13
CA GLU A 159 8.09 -12.31 4.33
C GLU A 159 8.96 -12.14 3.08
N SER A 160 10.24 -11.87 3.30
CA SER A 160 11.24 -11.80 2.24
C SER A 160 12.45 -12.63 2.62
N GLN A 161 12.97 -13.42 1.67
CA GLN A 161 14.22 -14.18 1.87
C GLN A 161 15.47 -13.30 1.76
N SER A 162 15.35 -12.14 1.12
CA SER A 162 16.48 -11.24 0.84
C SER A 162 16.49 -9.97 1.71
N GLN A 163 15.45 -9.73 2.50
CA GLN A 163 15.29 -8.49 3.27
C GLN A 163 14.63 -8.77 4.61
N THR A 164 15.16 -8.16 5.67
CA THR A 164 14.55 -8.20 6.99
C THR A 164 13.52 -7.09 7.13
N ARG A 165 12.25 -7.43 6.94
CA ARG A 165 11.11 -6.51 7.11
C ARG A 165 10.66 -6.52 8.56
N ILE A 166 10.65 -5.36 9.20
CA ILE A 166 10.24 -5.17 10.60
C ILE A 166 8.74 -4.94 10.67
N ALA A 167 8.24 -4.04 9.85
CA ALA A 167 6.83 -3.71 9.79
C ALA A 167 6.39 -3.36 8.37
N ALA A 168 5.16 -3.69 8.02
CA ALA A 168 4.50 -3.17 6.84
C ALA A 168 3.92 -1.79 7.14
N HIS A 169 3.95 -0.92 6.15
CA HIS A 169 3.63 0.51 6.21
C HIS A 169 2.66 0.85 5.08
N VAL A 170 1.40 1.14 5.39
CA VAL A 170 0.34 1.38 4.39
C VAL A 170 -0.40 2.66 4.72
N LEU A 171 -0.16 3.73 3.96
CA LEU A 171 -0.86 5.01 4.07
C LEU A 171 -2.03 5.05 3.08
N ALA A 172 -3.27 4.98 3.60
CA ALA A 172 -4.48 5.09 2.80
C ALA A 172 -4.80 6.54 2.46
N LEU A 173 -5.08 6.79 1.19
CA LEU A 173 -5.39 8.11 0.64
C LEU A 173 -6.69 8.11 -0.20
N SER A 174 -7.64 7.25 0.15
CA SER A 174 -8.95 7.17 -0.51
C SER A 174 -9.97 8.01 0.25
N LYS A 175 -10.61 8.95 -0.42
CA LYS A 175 -11.66 9.79 0.16
C LYS A 175 -13.02 9.11 0.10
N ASP A 176 -13.83 9.34 1.12
CA ASP A 176 -15.24 8.92 1.18
C ASP A 176 -15.49 7.44 0.84
N TRP A 177 -14.46 6.60 1.08
CA TRP A 177 -14.53 5.18 0.80
C TRP A 177 -15.49 4.47 1.75
N LYS A 178 -16.34 3.63 1.21
CA LYS A 178 -17.32 2.87 1.97
C LYS A 178 -16.87 1.43 2.14
N GLN A 179 -17.09 0.87 3.32
CA GLN A 179 -16.70 -0.51 3.62
C GLN A 179 -17.33 -1.52 2.65
N GLU A 180 -18.60 -1.31 2.28
CA GLU A 180 -19.33 -2.15 1.33
C GLU A 180 -18.80 -2.10 -0.12
N TRP A 181 -17.88 -1.20 -0.41
CA TRP A 181 -17.21 -1.13 -1.72
C TRP A 181 -16.08 -2.16 -1.86
N GLY A 182 -15.77 -2.91 -0.79
CA GLY A 182 -14.61 -3.78 -0.77
C GLY A 182 -13.30 -3.00 -0.76
N GLY A 183 -12.21 -3.61 -1.25
CA GLY A 183 -10.88 -2.98 -1.15
C GLY A 183 -10.42 -2.79 0.29
N ASN A 184 -11.06 -3.46 1.25
CA ASN A 184 -10.72 -3.37 2.65
C ASN A 184 -9.43 -4.15 2.93
N PHE A 185 -8.56 -3.58 3.75
CA PHE A 185 -7.48 -4.34 4.34
C PHE A 185 -8.05 -5.29 5.40
N ALA A 186 -7.56 -6.53 5.47
CA ALA A 186 -7.96 -7.46 6.52
C ALA A 186 -6.77 -8.27 7.03
N PHE A 187 -6.63 -8.38 8.35
CA PHE A 187 -5.81 -9.41 8.97
C PHE A 187 -6.56 -10.72 8.98
N CYS A 188 -5.82 -11.81 8.75
CA CYS A 188 -6.38 -13.15 8.70
C CYS A 188 -5.88 -14.02 9.87
N ASN A 189 -6.71 -14.99 10.26
CA ASN A 189 -6.33 -16.06 11.18
C ASN A 189 -5.45 -17.13 10.48
N ALA A 190 -5.09 -18.19 11.20
CA ALA A 190 -4.25 -19.27 10.68
C ALA A 190 -4.94 -20.06 9.55
N GLU A 191 -6.26 -20.08 9.50
CA GLU A 191 -7.10 -20.69 8.49
C GLU A 191 -7.28 -19.80 7.25
N SER A 192 -6.60 -18.64 7.21
CA SER A 192 -6.68 -17.65 6.12
C SER A 192 -8.04 -16.93 6.03
N GLU A 193 -8.83 -16.95 7.09
CA GLU A 193 -10.11 -16.26 7.16
C GLU A 193 -9.92 -14.83 7.70
N PRO A 194 -10.61 -13.81 7.15
CA PRO A 194 -10.56 -12.44 7.67
C PRO A 194 -11.08 -12.37 9.11
N GLU A 195 -10.25 -11.84 10.02
CA GLU A 195 -10.58 -11.67 11.45
C GLU A 195 -10.77 -10.19 11.82
N ILE A 196 -9.90 -9.31 11.31
CA ILE A 196 -9.96 -7.87 11.56
C ILE A 196 -10.02 -7.16 10.22
N ILE A 197 -11.13 -6.50 9.94
CA ILE A 197 -11.34 -5.74 8.69
C ILE A 197 -11.15 -4.25 8.96
N VAL A 198 -10.27 -3.62 8.18
CA VAL A 198 -9.97 -2.20 8.27
C VAL A 198 -10.28 -1.53 6.93
N PRO A 199 -11.41 -0.82 6.82
CA PRO A 199 -11.71 -0.04 5.63
C PRO A 199 -10.65 1.06 5.40
N PRO A 200 -10.29 1.37 4.16
CA PRO A 200 -9.37 2.48 3.89
C PRO A 200 -10.01 3.79 4.35
N SER A 201 -9.28 4.55 5.16
CA SER A 201 -9.68 5.86 5.63
C SER A 201 -8.70 6.90 5.11
N PHE A 202 -9.20 8.03 4.61
CA PHE A 202 -8.34 9.09 4.09
C PHE A 202 -7.31 9.54 5.11
N ASN A 203 -6.06 9.67 4.65
CA ASN A 203 -4.94 10.12 5.47
C ASN A 203 -4.71 9.27 6.74
N SER A 204 -4.84 7.95 6.62
CA SER A 204 -4.60 7.02 7.72
C SER A 204 -3.47 6.04 7.41
N LEU A 205 -2.51 5.92 8.32
CA LEU A 205 -1.42 4.96 8.25
C LEU A 205 -1.77 3.71 9.05
N MET A 206 -1.73 2.56 8.39
CA MET A 206 -1.63 1.25 9.02
C MET A 206 -0.15 0.85 9.10
N LEU A 207 0.37 0.65 10.32
CA LEU A 207 1.68 0.07 10.57
C LEU A 207 1.49 -1.24 11.32
N PHE A 208 2.01 -2.37 10.80
CA PHE A 208 1.85 -3.67 11.44
C PHE A 208 3.10 -4.54 11.34
N LYS A 209 3.31 -5.36 12.36
CA LYS A 209 4.44 -6.29 12.48
C LYS A 209 4.41 -7.35 11.36
N VAL A 210 5.57 -7.61 10.76
CA VAL A 210 5.78 -8.69 9.78
C VAL A 210 6.55 -9.83 10.47
N PRO A 211 6.22 -11.12 10.20
CA PRO A 211 5.16 -11.60 9.30
C PRO A 211 3.78 -11.59 9.93
N ARG A 212 2.74 -11.34 9.14
CA ARG A 212 1.34 -11.46 9.54
C ARG A 212 0.47 -11.72 8.31
N LEU A 213 -0.43 -12.71 8.39
CA LEU A 213 -1.38 -13.01 7.31
C LEU A 213 -2.36 -11.85 7.12
N HIS A 214 -2.47 -11.39 5.88
CA HIS A 214 -3.38 -10.31 5.52
C HIS A 214 -3.76 -10.34 4.04
N LEU A 215 -4.77 -9.57 3.68
CA LEU A 215 -5.27 -9.44 2.32
C LEU A 215 -5.82 -8.04 2.05
N VAL A 216 -6.09 -7.73 0.79
CA VAL A 216 -6.99 -6.64 0.39
C VAL A 216 -8.17 -7.27 -0.33
N THR A 217 -9.39 -7.12 0.24
CA THR A 217 -10.59 -7.68 -0.35
C THR A 217 -10.83 -7.12 -1.75
N GLN A 218 -11.54 -7.86 -2.59
CA GLN A 218 -11.88 -7.39 -3.92
C GLN A 218 -12.71 -6.09 -3.85
N VAL A 219 -12.36 -5.12 -4.69
CA VAL A 219 -13.23 -3.95 -4.93
C VAL A 219 -14.43 -4.39 -5.74
N GLU A 220 -15.62 -4.06 -5.28
CA GLU A 220 -16.87 -4.49 -5.89
C GLU A 220 -17.04 -3.95 -7.32
N SER A 221 -17.68 -4.74 -8.18
CA SER A 221 -17.80 -4.46 -9.62
C SER A 221 -18.63 -3.22 -9.94
N PHE A 222 -19.51 -2.78 -9.03
CA PHE A 222 -20.35 -1.60 -9.18
C PHE A 222 -19.67 -0.29 -8.76
N VAL A 223 -18.47 -0.35 -8.13
CA VAL A 223 -17.75 0.82 -7.65
C VAL A 223 -17.16 1.59 -8.81
N GLY A 224 -17.43 2.90 -8.85
CA GLY A 224 -16.88 3.81 -9.85
C GLY A 224 -15.61 4.55 -9.42
N GLU A 225 -15.29 4.50 -8.12
CA GLU A 225 -14.12 5.15 -7.54
C GLU A 225 -12.93 4.19 -7.43
N SER A 226 -11.73 4.75 -7.29
CA SER A 226 -10.50 3.99 -7.08
C SER A 226 -9.98 4.14 -5.65
N ARG A 227 -9.44 3.06 -5.09
CA ARG A 227 -8.75 3.05 -3.81
C ARG A 227 -7.27 3.34 -4.00
N TYR A 228 -6.74 4.36 -3.31
CA TYR A 228 -5.34 4.78 -3.39
C TYR A 228 -4.61 4.55 -2.07
N SER A 229 -3.34 4.11 -2.15
CA SER A 229 -2.45 4.08 -1.00
C SER A 229 -0.98 4.20 -1.41
N LEU A 230 -0.14 4.65 -0.45
CA LEU A 230 1.29 4.43 -0.47
C LEU A 230 1.56 3.23 0.45
N PHE A 231 2.34 2.25 -0.03
CA PHE A 231 2.61 1.04 0.74
C PHE A 231 4.07 0.62 0.62
N GLY A 232 4.55 -0.11 1.61
CA GLY A 232 5.90 -0.63 1.65
C GLY A 232 6.27 -1.19 3.01
N TRP A 233 7.57 -1.19 3.32
CA TRP A 233 8.06 -1.82 4.54
C TRP A 233 9.14 -0.99 5.22
N TYR A 234 9.05 -0.89 6.54
CA TYR A 234 10.15 -0.52 7.39
C TYR A 234 11.06 -1.74 7.52
N LYS A 235 12.32 -1.61 7.07
CA LYS A 235 13.24 -2.75 6.90
C LYS A 235 14.69 -2.40 7.24
N VAL A 236 15.50 -3.42 7.48
CA VAL A 236 16.90 -3.28 7.91
C VAL A 236 17.82 -2.93 6.74
N GLU A 237 17.64 -3.59 5.59
CA GLU A 237 18.48 -3.37 4.42
C GLU A 237 17.98 -2.20 3.57
N LYS A 238 18.91 -1.36 3.11
CA LYS A 238 18.62 -0.37 2.08
C LYS A 238 18.61 -1.04 0.70
N GLU A 239 17.56 -0.83 -0.08
CA GLU A 239 17.59 -1.17 -1.50
C GLU A 239 18.40 -0.11 -2.24
N TYR A 240 19.54 -0.52 -2.80
CA TYR A 240 20.20 0.27 -3.82
C TYR A 240 19.43 0.03 -5.12
N PHE A 241 18.54 0.94 -5.48
CA PHE A 241 18.01 0.95 -6.84
C PHE A 241 19.18 1.26 -7.76
N HIS A 242 19.69 0.25 -8.45
CA HIS A 242 20.60 0.47 -9.56
C HIS A 242 19.82 1.25 -10.62
N THR A 243 20.25 2.49 -10.85
CA THR A 243 19.82 3.38 -11.92
C THR A 243 20.06 2.76 -13.28
#